data_cf37a9c0a3edc011a9808bb31c05dc48
#
_entry.id   cf37a9c0a3edc011a9808bb31c05dc48
#
_cell.length_a   1.000
_cell.length_b   1.000
_cell.length_c   1.000
_cell.angle_alpha   90.00
_cell.angle_beta   90.00
_cell.angle_gamma   90.00
#
_symmetry.space_group_name_H-M   'P 1'
#
loop_
_entity.id
_entity.type
_entity.pdbx_description
1 polymer ?
#
loop_
_entity_poly.entity_id
_entity_poly.type
_entity_poly.pdbx_seq_one_letter_code
_entity_poly.pdbx_strand_id
1 'polypeptide(L)'
;MKSLRRIRRDKKGINTILASLLMVVIVVVAAVMVYAWSTGLLSSLLVQNPVPKESLNYDSFAYQTTNMTVFVRNSGSVAVSLQTYYVKDSNGNQYTSSSSPAWTFGPIPPNAVNATVIKIGSQCSTCAYAGAGSGFTFTSGYSYTITVVTSRNNQFSWTLTKT
;
A
#
# COMPACT_ATOMS: atom_id res chain seq x y z
N MET A 1 54.87 -35.60 -52.57
CA MET A 1 53.99 -35.88 -51.44
C MET A 1 54.28 -35.07 -50.17
N LYS A 2 54.73 -33.80 -50.23
CA LYS A 2 55.06 -32.95 -49.04
C LYS A 2 54.00 -31.85 -48.76
N SER A 3 53.02 -31.65 -49.62
CA SER A 3 52.06 -30.53 -49.54
C SER A 3 50.85 -30.80 -48.60
N LEU A 4 50.41 -32.03 -48.45
CA LEU A 4 49.20 -32.33 -47.67
C LEU A 4 49.37 -32.36 -46.16
N ARG A 5 50.60 -32.46 -45.66
CA ARG A 5 50.89 -32.42 -44.20
C ARG A 5 50.84 -31.01 -43.60
N ARG A 6 51.07 -29.96 -44.38
CA ARG A 6 51.07 -28.56 -43.94
C ARG A 6 49.63 -28.08 -43.66
N ILE A 7 48.70 -28.44 -44.49
CA ILE A 7 47.30 -27.99 -44.39
C ILE A 7 46.59 -28.54 -43.13
N ARG A 8 46.97 -29.74 -42.68
CA ARG A 8 46.45 -30.35 -41.44
C ARG A 8 46.95 -29.67 -40.17
N ARG A 9 48.15 -29.07 -40.20
CA ARG A 9 48.73 -28.37 -39.07
C ARG A 9 48.07 -27.02 -38.78
N ASP A 10 47.75 -26.32 -39.86
CA ASP A 10 47.07 -25.00 -39.74
C ASP A 10 45.65 -25.09 -39.17
N LYS A 11 44.92 -26.15 -39.48
CA LYS A 11 43.58 -26.38 -38.92
C LYS A 11 43.57 -26.59 -37.41
N LYS A 12 44.59 -27.20 -36.83
CA LYS A 12 44.71 -27.39 -35.39
C LYS A 12 45.04 -26.07 -34.67
N GLY A 13 45.90 -25.22 -35.26
CA GLY A 13 46.23 -23.91 -34.72
C GLY A 13 45.01 -22.95 -34.70
N ILE A 14 44.25 -22.90 -35.79
CA ILE A 14 43.05 -22.10 -35.90
C ILE A 14 41.99 -22.56 -34.87
N ASN A 15 41.86 -23.87 -34.66
CA ASN A 15 40.86 -24.38 -33.69
C ASN A 15 41.26 -24.02 -32.24
N THR A 16 42.52 -23.96 -31.89
CA THR A 16 43.02 -23.54 -30.59
C THR A 16 42.79 -22.05 -30.34
N ILE A 17 43.03 -21.20 -31.37
CA ILE A 17 42.79 -19.76 -31.30
C ILE A 17 41.30 -19.46 -31.16
N LEU A 18 40.43 -20.15 -31.92
CA LEU A 18 39.00 -20.02 -31.81
C LEU A 18 38.48 -20.40 -30.42
N ALA A 19 39.00 -21.52 -29.86
CA ALA A 19 38.63 -21.98 -28.53
C ALA A 19 39.01 -20.96 -27.44
N SER A 20 40.23 -20.38 -27.54
CA SER A 20 40.69 -19.38 -26.57
C SER A 20 39.92 -18.07 -26.68
N LEU A 21 39.56 -17.62 -27.89
CA LEU A 21 38.69 -16.45 -28.11
C LEU A 21 37.32 -16.67 -27.52
N LEU A 22 36.71 -17.85 -27.74
CA LEU A 22 35.41 -18.19 -27.21
C LEU A 22 35.40 -18.22 -25.67
N MET A 23 36.45 -18.72 -25.06
CA MET A 23 36.61 -18.71 -23.60
C MET A 23 36.71 -17.29 -23.05
N VAL A 24 37.46 -16.41 -23.68
CA VAL A 24 37.53 -14.98 -23.27
C VAL A 24 36.17 -14.29 -23.38
N VAL A 25 35.40 -14.50 -24.44
CA VAL A 25 34.09 -13.94 -24.62
C VAL A 25 33.15 -14.41 -23.51
N ILE A 26 33.12 -15.70 -23.18
CA ILE A 26 32.26 -16.24 -22.12
C ILE A 26 32.63 -15.60 -20.77
N VAL A 27 33.90 -15.46 -20.45
CA VAL A 27 34.34 -14.84 -19.17
C VAL A 27 33.93 -13.36 -19.10
N VAL A 28 34.09 -12.61 -20.19
CA VAL A 28 33.69 -11.21 -20.23
C VAL A 28 32.17 -11.05 -20.07
N VAL A 29 31.36 -11.86 -20.75
CA VAL A 29 29.93 -11.84 -20.62
C VAL A 29 29.49 -12.19 -19.19
N ALA A 30 30.08 -13.23 -18.61
CA ALA A 30 29.81 -13.61 -17.22
C ALA A 30 30.18 -12.49 -16.23
N ALA A 31 31.34 -11.85 -16.41
CA ALA A 31 31.73 -10.71 -15.57
C ALA A 31 30.78 -9.53 -15.66
N VAL A 32 30.30 -9.18 -16.85
CA VAL A 32 29.31 -8.11 -17.06
C VAL A 32 27.98 -8.47 -16.41
N MET A 33 27.52 -9.73 -16.50
CA MET A 33 26.29 -10.17 -15.82
C MET A 33 26.40 -10.07 -14.30
N VAL A 34 27.52 -10.51 -13.72
CA VAL A 34 27.77 -10.40 -12.26
C VAL A 34 27.84 -8.93 -11.84
N TYR A 35 28.49 -8.09 -12.61
CA TYR A 35 28.56 -6.65 -12.37
C TYR A 35 27.18 -6.01 -12.41
N ALA A 36 26.38 -6.29 -13.45
CA ALA A 36 25.02 -5.79 -13.58
C ALA A 36 24.11 -6.22 -12.42
N TRP A 37 24.28 -7.45 -11.93
CA TRP A 37 23.57 -7.92 -10.76
C TRP A 37 24.03 -7.21 -9.48
N SER A 38 25.33 -7.08 -9.26
CA SER A 38 25.87 -6.47 -8.04
C SER A 38 25.56 -4.98 -7.92
N THR A 39 25.41 -4.27 -9.05
CA THR A 39 25.04 -2.85 -9.08
C THR A 39 23.52 -2.60 -9.01
N GLY A 40 22.69 -3.64 -8.89
CA GLY A 40 21.23 -3.52 -8.82
C GLY A 40 20.55 -3.07 -10.12
N LEU A 41 21.29 -3.01 -11.24
CA LEU A 41 20.73 -2.68 -12.55
C LEU A 41 19.59 -3.60 -12.96
N LEU A 42 19.64 -4.86 -12.53
CA LEU A 42 18.57 -5.82 -12.83
C LEU A 42 17.27 -5.50 -12.10
N SER A 43 17.35 -4.96 -10.89
CA SER A 43 16.15 -4.57 -10.13
C SER A 43 15.47 -3.31 -10.69
N SER A 44 16.20 -2.43 -11.39
CA SER A 44 15.62 -1.28 -12.09
C SER A 44 14.99 -1.64 -13.45
N LEU A 45 15.41 -2.75 -14.04
CA LEU A 45 14.82 -3.28 -15.28
C LEU A 45 13.57 -4.13 -15.01
N LEU A 46 13.43 -4.72 -13.82
CA LEU A 46 12.19 -5.28 -13.35
C LEU A 46 11.27 -4.10 -13.01
N VAL A 47 10.43 -3.73 -13.94
CA VAL A 47 9.36 -2.74 -13.72
C VAL A 47 8.54 -3.22 -12.52
N GLN A 48 8.87 -2.74 -11.34
CA GLN A 48 7.98 -2.88 -10.19
C GLN A 48 6.77 -2.01 -10.52
N ASN A 49 5.68 -2.64 -10.91
CA ASN A 49 4.40 -1.96 -10.92
C ASN A 49 4.25 -1.29 -9.55
N PRO A 50 4.18 0.05 -9.47
CA PRO A 50 4.01 0.71 -8.20
C PRO A 50 2.72 0.19 -7.60
N VAL A 51 2.85 -0.59 -6.51
CA VAL A 51 1.70 -1.06 -5.76
C VAL A 51 0.93 0.19 -5.34
N PRO A 52 -0.34 0.33 -5.74
CA PRO A 52 -1.14 1.50 -5.41
C PRO A 52 -1.16 1.67 -3.90
N LYS A 53 -0.50 2.71 -3.41
CA LYS A 53 -0.35 2.98 -1.98
C LYS A 53 -1.49 3.88 -1.51
N GLU A 54 -2.39 3.31 -0.71
CA GLU A 54 -3.34 4.08 0.07
C GLU A 54 -2.66 4.63 1.32
N SER A 55 -2.88 5.89 1.61
CA SER A 55 -2.40 6.53 2.84
C SER A 55 -3.39 7.62 3.23
N LEU A 56 -4.06 7.44 4.34
CA LEU A 56 -5.04 8.37 4.86
C LEU A 56 -4.57 8.94 6.19
N ASN A 57 -4.68 10.26 6.33
CA ASN A 57 -4.49 10.97 7.58
C ASN A 57 -5.70 11.85 7.87
N TYR A 58 -6.00 12.13 9.13
CA TYR A 58 -6.95 13.17 9.47
C TYR A 58 -6.25 14.54 9.45
N ASP A 59 -6.95 15.54 8.98
CA ASP A 59 -6.49 16.93 8.93
C ASP A 59 -7.05 17.73 10.11
N SER A 60 -8.35 17.62 10.31
CA SER A 60 -9.08 18.23 11.42
C SER A 60 -10.36 17.44 11.71
N PHE A 61 -11.01 17.75 12.81
CA PHE A 61 -12.27 17.14 13.19
C PHE A 61 -13.14 18.11 13.98
N ALA A 62 -14.46 17.89 13.93
CA ALA A 62 -15.45 18.63 14.71
C ALA A 62 -16.45 17.65 15.32
N TYR A 63 -16.63 17.71 16.62
CA TYR A 63 -17.57 16.87 17.35
C TYR A 63 -18.93 17.55 17.55
N GLN A 64 -19.97 16.74 17.47
CA GLN A 64 -21.29 16.96 18.07
C GLN A 64 -21.56 15.85 19.09
N THR A 65 -22.79 15.75 19.59
CA THR A 65 -23.13 14.74 20.62
C THR A 65 -23.12 13.31 20.08
N THR A 66 -23.63 13.10 18.88
CA THR A 66 -23.82 11.77 18.27
C THR A 66 -23.26 11.64 16.87
N ASN A 67 -22.64 12.71 16.37
CA ASN A 67 -21.90 12.68 15.13
C ASN A 67 -20.56 13.43 15.24
N MET A 68 -19.66 13.14 14.34
CA MET A 68 -18.37 13.80 14.22
C MET A 68 -18.05 13.97 12.74
N THR A 69 -17.66 15.16 12.35
CA THR A 69 -17.10 15.41 11.03
C THR A 69 -15.60 15.26 11.09
N VAL A 70 -15.04 14.40 10.26
CA VAL A 70 -13.59 14.21 10.12
C VAL A 70 -13.17 14.64 8.74
N PHE A 71 -12.19 15.51 8.66
CA PHE A 71 -11.55 15.91 7.42
C PHE A 71 -10.40 14.95 7.15
N VAL A 72 -10.59 14.08 6.17
CA VAL A 72 -9.64 13.02 5.82
C VAL A 72 -8.82 13.46 4.62
N ARG A 73 -7.51 13.46 4.78
CA ARG A 73 -6.52 13.74 3.73
C ARG A 73 -6.01 12.44 3.14
N ASN A 74 -6.06 12.33 1.83
CA ASN A 74 -5.40 11.24 1.11
C ASN A 74 -3.97 11.64 0.74
N SER A 75 -2.98 11.12 1.46
CA SER A 75 -1.54 11.31 1.17
C SER A 75 -0.98 10.21 0.27
N GLY A 76 -1.83 9.28 -0.17
CA GLY A 76 -1.46 8.19 -1.05
C GLY A 76 -1.36 8.59 -2.52
N SER A 77 -0.98 7.63 -3.35
CA SER A 77 -0.82 7.80 -4.80
C SER A 77 -2.08 7.46 -5.60
N VAL A 78 -3.12 6.92 -4.97
CA VAL A 78 -4.36 6.46 -5.61
C VAL A 78 -5.58 7.05 -4.91
N ALA A 79 -6.68 7.19 -5.66
CA ALA A 79 -7.95 7.57 -5.08
C ALA A 79 -8.48 6.48 -4.13
N VAL A 80 -9.02 6.90 -2.98
CA VAL A 80 -9.48 6.02 -1.91
C VAL A 80 -10.97 6.23 -1.67
N SER A 81 -11.73 5.13 -1.63
CA SER A 81 -13.12 5.12 -1.19
C SER A 81 -13.23 4.40 0.15
N LEU A 82 -13.97 4.98 1.08
CA LEU A 82 -14.24 4.40 2.40
C LEU A 82 -15.52 3.57 2.33
N GLN A 83 -15.54 2.43 3.02
CA GLN A 83 -16.65 1.47 2.96
C GLN A 83 -17.29 1.22 4.33
N THR A 84 -16.51 1.31 5.40
CA THR A 84 -16.96 1.01 6.76
C THR A 84 -16.16 1.84 7.75
N TYR A 85 -16.74 2.14 8.90
CA TYR A 85 -16.02 2.71 10.02
C TYR A 85 -16.38 2.02 11.34
N TYR A 86 -15.46 2.09 12.26
CA TYR A 86 -15.62 1.70 13.66
C TYR A 86 -15.30 2.89 14.55
N VAL A 87 -16.11 3.08 15.59
CA VAL A 87 -15.83 4.07 16.63
C VAL A 87 -15.76 3.35 17.97
N LYS A 88 -14.62 3.42 18.63
CA LYS A 88 -14.36 2.77 19.91
C LYS A 88 -14.14 3.81 21.00
N ASP A 89 -14.77 3.63 22.16
CA ASP A 89 -14.52 4.44 23.34
C ASP A 89 -13.32 3.92 24.16
N SER A 90 -12.95 4.64 25.20
CA SER A 90 -11.88 4.24 26.14
C SER A 90 -12.16 2.98 26.94
N ASN A 91 -13.43 2.58 27.06
CA ASN A 91 -13.88 1.38 27.78
C ASN A 91 -13.93 0.14 26.90
N GLY A 92 -13.66 0.29 25.60
CA GLY A 92 -13.68 -0.82 24.65
C GLY A 92 -15.03 -1.04 23.97
N ASN A 93 -16.06 -0.24 24.29
CA ASN A 93 -17.34 -0.30 23.59
C ASN A 93 -17.19 0.25 22.17
N GLN A 94 -17.91 -0.34 21.21
CA GLN A 94 -17.70 -0.04 19.80
C GLN A 94 -19.02 0.13 19.06
N TYR A 95 -19.10 1.15 18.23
CA TYR A 95 -20.07 1.26 17.14
C TYR A 95 -19.42 0.86 15.82
N THR A 96 -20.15 0.11 15.02
CA THR A 96 -19.74 -0.30 13.67
C THR A 96 -20.78 0.20 12.68
N SER A 97 -20.37 0.89 11.63
CA SER A 97 -21.30 1.29 10.56
C SER A 97 -21.90 0.07 9.87
N SER A 98 -23.16 0.11 9.51
CA SER A 98 -23.84 -0.99 8.82
C SER A 98 -23.23 -1.23 7.43
N SER A 99 -23.21 -2.51 7.04
CA SER A 99 -22.91 -2.91 5.66
C SER A 99 -24.16 -2.87 4.75
N SER A 100 -25.36 -2.66 5.31
CA SER A 100 -26.61 -2.61 4.50
C SER A 100 -27.64 -1.66 5.14
N PRO A 101 -27.93 -0.50 4.50
CA PRO A 101 -27.20 0.06 3.36
C PRO A 101 -25.77 0.40 3.74
N ALA A 102 -24.83 0.10 2.84
CA ALA A 102 -23.43 0.34 3.09
C ALA A 102 -23.15 1.83 3.30
N TRP A 103 -22.46 2.17 4.39
CA TRP A 103 -21.89 3.49 4.50
C TRP A 103 -20.72 3.58 3.53
N THR A 104 -20.81 4.47 2.57
CA THR A 104 -19.75 4.67 1.58
C THR A 104 -19.42 6.15 1.48
N PHE A 105 -18.15 6.44 1.32
CA PHE A 105 -17.67 7.80 1.16
C PHE A 105 -16.45 7.84 0.21
N GLY A 106 -16.42 8.81 -0.67
CA GLY A 106 -15.35 9.00 -1.66
C GLY A 106 -15.87 8.85 -3.09
N PRO A 107 -14.95 8.75 -4.08
CA PRO A 107 -13.50 8.65 -3.92
C PRO A 107 -12.82 9.95 -3.47
N ILE A 108 -11.80 9.83 -2.62
CA ILE A 108 -10.92 10.92 -2.22
C ILE A 108 -9.70 10.88 -3.13
N PRO A 109 -9.50 11.86 -4.04
CA PRO A 109 -8.35 11.88 -4.93
C PRO A 109 -7.01 11.98 -4.17
N PRO A 110 -5.88 11.63 -4.77
CA PRO A 110 -4.55 11.88 -4.20
C PRO A 110 -4.36 13.34 -3.83
N ASN A 111 -3.73 13.61 -2.70
CA ASN A 111 -3.46 14.94 -2.13
C ASN A 111 -4.70 15.80 -1.81
N ALA A 112 -5.90 15.25 -1.89
CA ALA A 112 -7.13 15.94 -1.55
C ALA A 112 -7.54 15.72 -0.08
N VAL A 113 -8.33 16.66 0.44
CA VAL A 113 -9.00 16.57 1.75
C VAL A 113 -10.49 16.56 1.52
N ASN A 114 -11.18 15.60 2.09
CA ASN A 114 -12.65 15.52 2.05
C ASN A 114 -13.22 15.35 3.45
N ALA A 115 -14.36 16.01 3.72
CA ALA A 115 -15.07 15.91 5.00
C ALA A 115 -16.00 14.70 4.98
N THR A 116 -15.85 13.80 5.92
CA THR A 116 -16.77 12.68 6.13
C THR A 116 -17.46 12.78 7.48
N VAL A 117 -18.72 12.36 7.57
CA VAL A 117 -19.47 12.37 8.81
C VAL A 117 -19.55 10.96 9.39
N ILE A 118 -19.00 10.79 10.57
CA ILE A 118 -19.08 9.59 11.38
C ILE A 118 -20.23 9.73 12.37
N LYS A 119 -21.19 8.82 12.34
CA LYS A 119 -22.39 8.85 13.17
C LYS A 119 -22.39 7.69 14.17
N ILE A 120 -22.90 7.94 15.39
CA ILE A 120 -23.08 6.91 16.43
C ILE A 120 -24.46 7.06 17.09
N GLY A 121 -24.88 6.07 17.83
CA GLY A 121 -26.10 6.11 18.61
C GLY A 121 -27.34 6.43 17.78
N SER A 122 -28.16 7.36 18.24
CA SER A 122 -29.44 7.73 17.59
C SER A 122 -29.32 8.30 16.18
N GLN A 123 -28.18 8.85 15.81
CA GLN A 123 -27.91 9.36 14.45
C GLN A 123 -27.50 8.26 13.46
N CYS A 124 -27.21 7.08 13.95
CA CYS A 124 -26.89 5.92 13.14
C CYS A 124 -27.84 4.77 13.46
N SER A 125 -29.06 4.86 12.92
CA SER A 125 -30.11 3.84 13.12
C SER A 125 -29.71 2.44 12.62
N THR A 126 -28.71 2.35 11.76
CA THR A 126 -28.22 1.10 11.16
C THR A 126 -26.89 0.63 11.74
N CYS A 127 -26.26 1.39 12.69
CA CYS A 127 -25.01 0.97 13.31
C CYS A 127 -25.26 -0.20 14.28
N ALA A 128 -24.39 -1.20 14.19
CA ALA A 128 -24.28 -2.23 15.22
C ALA A 128 -23.49 -1.69 16.41
N TYR A 129 -23.99 -1.94 17.61
CA TYR A 129 -23.30 -1.63 18.86
C TYR A 129 -22.81 -2.90 19.54
N ALA A 130 -21.56 -2.90 19.95
CA ALA A 130 -20.94 -3.97 20.74
C ALA A 130 -20.31 -3.36 21.99
N GLY A 131 -20.88 -3.65 23.15
CA GLY A 131 -20.40 -3.12 24.42
C GLY A 131 -21.41 -3.23 25.56
N ALA A 132 -21.07 -2.67 26.70
CA ALA A 132 -21.94 -2.65 27.87
C ALA A 132 -22.95 -1.49 27.81
N GLY A 133 -24.18 -1.73 28.24
CA GLY A 133 -25.23 -0.70 28.31
C GLY A 133 -25.88 -0.36 26.97
N SER A 134 -26.48 0.82 26.91
CA SER A 134 -27.30 1.29 25.77
C SER A 134 -26.52 2.07 24.71
N GLY A 135 -25.18 2.02 24.73
CA GLY A 135 -24.31 2.79 23.84
C GLY A 135 -23.70 4.02 24.49
N PHE A 136 -22.80 4.67 23.76
CA PHE A 136 -22.13 5.88 24.21
C PHE A 136 -22.39 7.05 23.27
N THR A 137 -22.12 8.25 23.75
CA THR A 137 -22.13 9.50 22.96
C THR A 137 -20.78 10.18 23.07
N PHE A 138 -20.47 11.06 22.16
CA PHE A 138 -19.24 11.85 22.22
C PHE A 138 -19.34 12.89 23.37
N THR A 139 -18.56 12.66 24.42
CA THR A 139 -18.54 13.51 25.64
C THR A 139 -17.20 14.25 25.72
N SER A 140 -17.23 15.52 26.13
CA SER A 140 -16.04 16.35 26.32
C SER A 140 -15.09 15.72 27.35
N GLY A 141 -13.80 15.78 27.12
CA GLY A 141 -12.75 15.18 27.95
C GLY A 141 -12.44 13.70 27.65
N TYR A 142 -13.23 13.03 26.82
CA TYR A 142 -13.02 11.62 26.47
C TYR A 142 -12.36 11.46 25.10
N SER A 143 -11.57 10.38 24.98
CA SER A 143 -10.90 10.00 23.73
C SER A 143 -11.66 8.86 23.03
N TYR A 144 -11.73 8.95 21.73
CA TYR A 144 -12.39 7.97 20.87
C TYR A 144 -11.44 7.55 19.76
N THR A 145 -11.36 6.25 19.51
CA THR A 145 -10.59 5.70 18.39
C THR A 145 -11.53 5.46 17.22
N ILE A 146 -11.27 6.15 16.12
CA ILE A 146 -11.99 6.00 14.87
C ILE A 146 -11.12 5.19 13.92
N THR A 147 -11.67 4.10 13.40
CA THR A 147 -11.04 3.28 12.37
C THR A 147 -11.91 3.33 11.13
N VAL A 148 -11.35 3.72 10.01
CA VAL A 148 -12.01 3.67 8.70
C VAL A 148 -11.42 2.54 7.87
N VAL A 149 -12.26 1.87 7.12
CA VAL A 149 -11.88 0.77 6.23
C VAL A 149 -12.14 1.18 4.79
N THR A 150 -11.15 1.03 3.95
CA THR A 150 -11.26 1.35 2.53
C THR A 150 -11.89 0.20 1.75
N SER A 151 -12.30 0.47 0.52
CA SER A 151 -12.81 -0.56 -0.41
C SER A 151 -11.79 -1.65 -0.75
N ARG A 152 -10.51 -1.44 -0.43
CA ARG A 152 -9.42 -2.43 -0.56
C ARG A 152 -9.08 -3.13 0.75
N ASN A 153 -9.94 -2.99 1.79
CA ASN A 153 -9.76 -3.54 3.14
C ASN A 153 -8.55 -3.01 3.91
N ASN A 154 -7.95 -1.88 3.51
CA ASN A 154 -6.96 -1.21 4.33
C ASN A 154 -7.67 -0.46 5.46
N GLN A 155 -7.06 -0.49 6.65
CA GLN A 155 -7.59 0.15 7.85
C GLN A 155 -6.70 1.31 8.29
N PHE A 156 -7.34 2.43 8.61
CA PHE A 156 -6.67 3.61 9.15
C PHE A 156 -7.36 4.02 10.45
N SER A 157 -6.59 4.15 11.52
CA SER A 157 -7.11 4.43 12.86
C SER A 157 -6.50 5.70 13.43
N TRP A 158 -7.34 6.52 14.06
CA TRP A 158 -6.93 7.74 14.74
C TRP A 158 -7.63 7.83 16.09
N THR A 159 -6.91 8.24 17.14
CA THR A 159 -7.48 8.52 18.44
C THR A 159 -7.63 10.03 18.61
N LEU A 160 -8.86 10.46 18.80
CA LEU A 160 -9.26 11.86 18.84
C LEU A 160 -9.94 12.15 20.18
N THR A 161 -9.57 13.24 20.84
CA THR A 161 -10.17 13.65 22.11
C THR A 161 -11.15 14.79 21.86
N LYS A 162 -12.38 14.68 22.39
CA LYS A 162 -13.34 15.76 22.33
C LYS A 162 -12.99 16.80 23.40
N THR A 163 -12.61 17.96 22.98
CA THR A 163 -12.37 19.15 23.82
C THR A 163 -13.66 19.89 24.08
#